data_c34207ec91ec7de001fce587c5b1b534
#
_entry.id   c34207ec91ec7de001fce587c5b1b534
#
_cell.length_a   1.000
_cell.length_b   1.000
_cell.length_c   1.000
_cell.angle_alpha   90.00
_cell.angle_beta   90.00
_cell.angle_gamma   90.00
#
_symmetry.space_group_name_H-M   'P 1'
#
loop_
_entity.id
_entity.type
_entity.pdbx_description
1 polymer ?
#
loop_
_entity_poly.entity_id
_entity_poly.type
_entity_poly.pdbx_seq_one_letter_code
_entity_poly.pdbx_strand_id
1 'polypeptide(L)'
;IALFIGFLQNKKLSFNDKLAIVAKGAGDVNIITMVLIFLVAGAFSGIVTAAGGVESTVNLGLSIIPLQFMVVGLFIIGCFISISMGTSMGTITALAPIALGVSQQTSFPVSICVGAVVCGAMFGDNLSFISDTTIAAVRTQGCKMNDKFKQNFFIVLPAAIVTIIIFFLTTRHLSYTVEVGDYNFFEVIPYLVVLIGALIGFNVFAVLFSGIILSMIVGIYNGSFSFLESFGVIGEGMTGLFEISIISIIVACIIALIKENGGISLIIDVIKKSVKGKRGAELGIGILVLLVDFCTANNTVAIVIAGPVAKDIGDEFG
;
A
#
# COMPACT_ATOMS: atom_id res chain seq x y z
N ILE A 1 6.68 -20.46 -14.76
CA ILE A 1 6.50 -20.42 -16.23
C ILE A 1 7.10 -19.12 -16.78
N ALA A 2 6.67 -17.91 -16.32
CA ALA A 2 7.12 -16.62 -16.86
C ALA A 2 8.65 -16.43 -16.80
N LEU A 3 9.29 -16.75 -15.65
CA LEU A 3 10.75 -16.73 -15.51
C LEU A 3 11.41 -17.68 -16.53
N PHE A 4 10.90 -18.88 -16.69
CA PHE A 4 11.43 -19.85 -17.64
C PHE A 4 11.37 -19.31 -19.08
N ILE A 5 10.23 -18.72 -19.49
CA ILE A 5 10.10 -18.08 -20.81
C ILE A 5 11.10 -16.92 -20.95
N GLY A 6 11.25 -16.08 -19.91
CA GLY A 6 12.22 -14.99 -19.91
C GLY A 6 13.67 -15.45 -20.11
N PHE A 7 14.04 -16.58 -19.52
CA PHE A 7 15.35 -17.18 -19.73
C PHE A 7 15.56 -17.75 -21.15
N LEU A 8 14.49 -18.16 -21.84
CA LEU A 8 14.55 -18.64 -23.22
C LEU A 8 14.66 -17.51 -24.25
N GLN A 9 14.20 -16.32 -23.88
CA GLN A 9 14.31 -15.13 -24.75
C GLN A 9 15.75 -14.61 -24.80
N ASN A 10 16.03 -13.70 -25.74
CA ASN A 10 17.30 -13.01 -25.91
C ASN A 10 18.53 -13.98 -25.90
N LYS A 11 18.66 -14.75 -26.97
CA LYS A 11 19.76 -15.73 -27.16
C LYS A 11 21.17 -15.10 -27.21
N LYS A 12 21.28 -13.76 -27.26
CA LYS A 12 22.56 -13.04 -27.23
C LYS A 12 23.17 -12.97 -25.83
N LEU A 13 22.37 -13.08 -24.78
CA LEU A 13 22.82 -13.08 -23.40
C LEU A 13 23.12 -14.51 -22.94
N SER A 14 24.24 -14.68 -22.25
CA SER A 14 24.55 -15.96 -21.59
C SER A 14 23.58 -16.24 -20.43
N PHE A 15 23.53 -17.48 -19.99
CA PHE A 15 22.73 -17.85 -18.83
C PHE A 15 23.18 -17.08 -17.56
N ASN A 16 24.48 -16.90 -17.39
CA ASN A 16 25.04 -16.17 -16.25
C ASN A 16 24.67 -14.68 -16.27
N ASP A 17 24.65 -14.05 -17.46
CA ASP A 17 24.21 -12.65 -17.58
C ASP A 17 22.74 -12.50 -17.20
N LYS A 18 21.88 -13.42 -17.67
CA LYS A 18 20.45 -13.44 -17.30
C LYS A 18 20.26 -13.67 -15.83
N LEU A 19 21.05 -14.55 -15.21
CA LEU A 19 21.03 -14.77 -13.77
C LEU A 19 21.44 -13.50 -12.99
N ALA A 20 22.45 -12.77 -13.46
CA ALA A 20 22.85 -11.51 -12.87
C ALA A 20 21.75 -10.44 -12.96
N ILE A 21 21.03 -10.36 -14.09
CA ILE A 21 19.88 -9.47 -14.28
C ILE A 21 18.76 -9.81 -13.28
N VAL A 22 18.42 -11.09 -13.16
CA VAL A 22 17.41 -11.59 -12.22
C VAL A 22 17.81 -11.26 -10.77
N ALA A 23 19.07 -11.52 -10.40
CA ALA A 23 19.58 -11.22 -9.06
C ALA A 23 19.54 -9.72 -8.74
N LYS A 24 19.86 -8.86 -9.72
CA LYS A 24 19.74 -7.41 -9.59
C LYS A 24 18.30 -6.98 -9.44
N GLY A 25 17.36 -7.59 -10.15
CA GLY A 25 15.93 -7.34 -9.99
C GLY A 25 15.41 -7.75 -8.63
N ALA A 26 15.80 -8.95 -8.16
CA ALA A 26 15.47 -9.44 -6.82
C ALA A 26 16.00 -8.52 -5.70
N GLY A 27 17.20 -7.95 -5.88
CA GLY A 27 17.86 -7.05 -4.93
C GLY A 27 17.53 -5.56 -5.14
N ASP A 28 16.50 -5.22 -5.91
CA ASP A 28 16.04 -3.83 -6.03
C ASP A 28 15.65 -3.26 -4.67
N VAL A 29 16.14 -2.05 -4.37
CA VAL A 29 15.98 -1.43 -3.04
C VAL A 29 14.50 -1.27 -2.68
N ASN A 30 13.64 -0.90 -3.63
CA ASN A 30 12.22 -0.71 -3.37
C ASN A 30 11.54 -2.06 -3.05
N ILE A 31 11.89 -3.11 -3.80
CA ILE A 31 11.35 -4.46 -3.58
C ILE A 31 11.78 -5.02 -2.23
N ILE A 32 13.06 -4.91 -1.89
CA ILE A 32 13.56 -5.38 -0.58
C ILE A 32 12.95 -4.58 0.56
N THR A 33 12.82 -3.25 0.41
CA THR A 33 12.15 -2.39 1.41
C THR A 33 10.69 -2.82 1.61
N MET A 34 9.96 -3.10 0.53
CA MET A 34 8.58 -3.58 0.59
C MET A 34 8.48 -4.94 1.30
N VAL A 35 9.37 -5.87 0.99
CA VAL A 35 9.45 -7.18 1.66
C VAL A 35 9.69 -7.03 3.17
N LEU A 36 10.64 -6.16 3.55
CA LEU A 36 10.91 -5.87 4.96
C LEU A 36 9.70 -5.25 5.67
N ILE A 37 8.96 -4.34 5.00
CA ILE A 37 7.71 -3.78 5.53
C ILE A 37 6.68 -4.89 5.75
N PHE A 38 6.49 -5.81 4.80
CA PHE A 38 5.57 -6.93 4.96
C PHE A 38 5.92 -7.79 6.17
N LEU A 39 7.19 -8.16 6.34
CA LEU A 39 7.62 -9.00 7.46
C LEU A 39 7.40 -8.29 8.81
N VAL A 40 7.76 -7.02 8.91
CA VAL A 40 7.55 -6.23 10.15
C VAL A 40 6.07 -5.98 10.42
N ALA A 41 5.27 -5.73 9.38
CA ALA A 41 3.82 -5.56 9.52
C ALA A 41 3.14 -6.88 9.91
N GLY A 42 3.60 -8.02 9.38
CA GLY A 42 3.16 -9.34 9.81
C GLY A 42 3.46 -9.59 11.29
N ALA A 43 4.69 -9.27 11.72
CA ALA A 43 5.09 -9.33 13.12
C ALA A 43 4.17 -8.48 14.02
N PHE A 44 3.90 -7.23 13.64
CA PHE A 44 2.98 -6.35 14.37
C PHE A 44 1.56 -6.92 14.40
N SER A 45 1.03 -7.35 13.25
CA SER A 45 -0.31 -7.93 13.16
C SER A 45 -0.46 -9.18 14.06
N GLY A 46 0.51 -10.08 14.04
CA GLY A 46 0.50 -11.28 14.88
C GLY A 46 0.48 -10.95 16.36
N ILE A 47 1.44 -10.14 16.82
CA ILE A 47 1.60 -9.85 18.26
C ILE A 47 0.44 -9.00 18.81
N VAL A 48 -0.05 -8.01 18.06
CA VAL A 48 -1.16 -7.15 18.50
C VAL A 48 -2.49 -7.92 18.55
N THR A 49 -2.69 -8.85 17.60
CA THR A 49 -3.88 -9.71 17.60
C THR A 49 -3.86 -10.67 18.80
N ALA A 50 -2.73 -11.33 19.04
CA ALA A 50 -2.57 -12.23 20.19
C ALA A 50 -2.68 -11.51 21.55
N ALA A 51 -2.33 -10.22 21.60
CA ALA A 51 -2.49 -9.37 22.79
C ALA A 51 -3.93 -8.84 22.99
N GLY A 52 -4.90 -9.18 22.12
CA GLY A 52 -6.29 -8.68 22.19
C GLY A 52 -6.51 -7.29 21.55
N GLY A 53 -5.45 -6.70 20.98
CA GLY A 53 -5.48 -5.31 20.51
C GLY A 53 -6.44 -5.06 19.36
N VAL A 54 -6.61 -6.03 18.45
CA VAL A 54 -7.58 -5.90 17.33
C VAL A 54 -8.99 -5.85 17.85
N GLU A 55 -9.38 -6.82 18.69
CA GLU A 55 -10.72 -6.94 19.25
C GLU A 55 -11.09 -5.71 20.08
N SER A 56 -10.24 -5.33 21.03
CA SER A 56 -10.44 -4.14 21.86
C SER A 56 -10.52 -2.85 21.04
N THR A 57 -9.72 -2.70 19.99
CA THR A 57 -9.76 -1.52 19.13
C THR A 57 -11.07 -1.44 18.34
N VAL A 58 -11.55 -2.56 17.82
CA VAL A 58 -12.81 -2.62 17.08
C VAL A 58 -14.00 -2.37 18.02
N ASN A 59 -14.03 -3.00 19.20
CA ASN A 59 -15.08 -2.78 20.20
C ASN A 59 -15.14 -1.33 20.67
N LEU A 60 -13.99 -0.70 20.93
CA LEU A 60 -13.91 0.73 21.20
C LEU A 60 -14.46 1.56 20.03
N GLY A 61 -14.07 1.24 18.80
CA GLY A 61 -14.59 1.90 17.61
C GLY A 61 -16.11 1.79 17.48
N LEU A 62 -16.66 0.59 17.66
CA LEU A 62 -18.10 0.32 17.62
C LEU A 62 -18.89 1.01 18.74
N SER A 63 -18.25 1.23 19.91
CA SER A 63 -18.88 1.96 21.02
C SER A 63 -19.02 3.47 20.75
N ILE A 64 -18.17 4.03 19.88
CA ILE A 64 -18.10 5.47 19.62
C ILE A 64 -18.73 5.84 18.26
N ILE A 65 -18.45 5.03 17.23
CA ILE A 65 -18.84 5.32 15.84
C ILE A 65 -20.10 4.53 15.51
N PRO A 66 -21.19 5.19 15.08
CA PRO A 66 -22.36 4.47 14.60
C PRO A 66 -21.99 3.53 13.46
N LEU A 67 -22.52 2.31 13.49
CA LEU A 67 -22.16 1.21 12.57
C LEU A 67 -22.19 1.61 11.10
N GLN A 68 -23.18 2.42 10.71
CA GLN A 68 -23.34 2.93 9.35
C GLN A 68 -22.19 3.80 8.84
N PHE A 69 -21.36 4.35 9.73
CA PHE A 69 -20.19 5.18 9.42
C PHE A 69 -18.87 4.44 9.59
N MET A 70 -18.86 3.20 10.06
CA MET A 70 -17.64 2.46 10.38
C MET A 70 -16.73 2.31 9.16
N VAL A 71 -17.27 1.91 8.03
CA VAL A 71 -16.50 1.73 6.77
C VAL A 71 -16.02 3.07 6.22
N VAL A 72 -16.85 4.12 6.31
CA VAL A 72 -16.44 5.48 5.96
C VAL A 72 -15.33 5.97 6.90
N GLY A 73 -15.40 5.62 8.17
CA GLY A 73 -14.35 5.91 9.15
C GLY A 73 -13.01 5.27 8.79
N LEU A 74 -13.02 3.98 8.41
CA LEU A 74 -11.82 3.29 7.93
C LEU A 74 -11.21 3.99 6.70
N PHE A 75 -12.03 4.42 5.75
CA PHE A 75 -11.58 5.19 4.59
C PHE A 75 -10.91 6.51 5.00
N ILE A 76 -11.57 7.30 5.85
CA ILE A 76 -11.07 8.60 6.30
C ILE A 76 -9.76 8.45 7.08
N ILE A 77 -9.69 7.49 8.01
CA ILE A 77 -8.48 7.21 8.78
C ILE A 77 -7.35 6.79 7.82
N GLY A 78 -7.63 5.93 6.85
CA GLY A 78 -6.68 5.55 5.80
C GLY A 78 -6.15 6.75 5.02
N CYS A 79 -7.00 7.70 4.66
CA CYS A 79 -6.59 8.95 3.99
C CYS A 79 -5.59 9.74 4.85
N PHE A 80 -5.91 9.99 6.11
CA PHE A 80 -5.05 10.79 6.99
C PHE A 80 -3.71 10.13 7.29
N ILE A 81 -3.72 8.83 7.60
CA ILE A 81 -2.48 8.08 7.86
C ILE A 81 -1.58 8.10 6.61
N SER A 82 -2.15 7.83 5.45
CA SER A 82 -1.37 7.75 4.21
C SER A 82 -0.79 9.10 3.79
N ILE A 83 -1.53 10.20 3.98
CA ILE A 83 -0.99 11.56 3.77
C ILE A 83 0.24 11.78 4.67
N SER A 84 0.15 11.37 5.93
CA SER A 84 1.18 11.62 6.95
C SER A 84 2.39 10.69 6.82
N MET A 85 2.17 9.40 6.50
CA MET A 85 3.24 8.41 6.31
C MET A 85 3.92 8.51 4.94
N GLY A 86 3.22 9.04 3.95
CA GLY A 86 3.70 9.09 2.56
C GLY A 86 3.81 7.73 1.89
N THR A 87 3.00 6.75 2.31
CA THR A 87 3.00 5.41 1.72
C THR A 87 1.63 4.74 1.85
N SER A 88 1.07 4.34 0.72
CA SER A 88 -0.16 3.54 0.69
C SER A 88 0.07 2.14 1.26
N MET A 89 1.19 1.51 0.95
CA MET A 89 1.53 0.17 1.40
C MET A 89 1.64 0.08 2.94
N GLY A 90 2.39 1.01 3.55
CA GLY A 90 2.51 1.09 5.01
C GLY A 90 1.17 1.32 5.70
N THR A 91 0.32 2.17 5.13
CA THR A 91 -1.03 2.44 5.64
C THR A 91 -1.93 1.20 5.57
N ILE A 92 -1.93 0.51 4.42
CA ILE A 92 -2.73 -0.71 4.24
C ILE A 92 -2.30 -1.77 5.26
N THR A 93 -1.00 -2.01 5.41
CA THR A 93 -0.49 -3.03 6.33
C THR A 93 -0.79 -2.72 7.80
N ALA A 94 -0.76 -1.44 8.18
CA ALA A 94 -1.10 -1.03 9.55
C ALA A 94 -2.61 -1.15 9.85
N LEU A 95 -3.48 -0.85 8.89
CA LEU A 95 -4.93 -0.84 9.08
C LEU A 95 -5.64 -2.14 8.69
N ALA A 96 -5.02 -3.03 7.91
CA ALA A 96 -5.64 -4.27 7.47
C ALA A 96 -6.17 -5.14 8.61
N PRO A 97 -5.45 -5.34 9.74
CA PRO A 97 -5.97 -6.10 10.87
C PRO A 97 -7.24 -5.48 11.46
N ILE A 98 -7.31 -4.15 11.57
CA ILE A 98 -8.51 -3.44 12.05
C ILE A 98 -9.68 -3.64 11.08
N ALA A 99 -9.44 -3.51 9.77
CA ALA A 99 -10.47 -3.74 8.75
C ALA A 99 -11.03 -5.17 8.79
N LEU A 100 -10.17 -6.17 9.01
CA LEU A 100 -10.57 -7.55 9.19
C LEU A 100 -11.37 -7.74 10.48
N GLY A 101 -10.92 -7.17 11.60
CA GLY A 101 -11.65 -7.19 12.88
C GLY A 101 -13.04 -6.55 12.76
N VAL A 102 -13.16 -5.40 12.11
CA VAL A 102 -14.46 -4.77 11.80
C VAL A 102 -15.34 -5.71 10.99
N SER A 103 -14.82 -6.35 9.94
CA SER A 103 -15.59 -7.31 9.15
C SER A 103 -16.09 -8.49 9.97
N GLN A 104 -15.25 -9.04 10.85
CA GLN A 104 -15.59 -10.19 11.69
C GLN A 104 -16.67 -9.86 12.72
N GLN A 105 -16.61 -8.68 13.34
CA GLN A 105 -17.55 -8.29 14.39
C GLN A 105 -18.84 -7.69 13.85
N THR A 106 -18.82 -7.06 12.66
CA THR A 106 -19.99 -6.38 12.09
C THR A 106 -20.69 -7.18 10.99
N SER A 107 -20.14 -8.33 10.57
CA SER A 107 -20.58 -9.09 9.39
C SER A 107 -20.55 -8.28 8.08
N PHE A 108 -19.87 -7.14 8.04
CA PHE A 108 -19.60 -6.46 6.76
C PHE A 108 -18.69 -7.32 5.88
N PRO A 109 -18.89 -7.35 4.57
CA PRO A 109 -18.00 -8.07 3.68
C PRO A 109 -16.55 -7.59 3.84
N VAL A 110 -15.61 -8.52 3.98
CA VAL A 110 -14.17 -8.23 4.09
C VAL A 110 -13.70 -7.32 2.96
N SER A 111 -14.19 -7.56 1.75
CA SER A 111 -13.87 -6.77 0.56
C SER A 111 -14.25 -5.29 0.70
N ILE A 112 -15.32 -4.97 1.42
CA ILE A 112 -15.75 -3.59 1.65
C ILE A 112 -14.86 -2.93 2.70
N CYS A 113 -14.58 -3.59 3.83
CA CYS A 113 -13.74 -3.05 4.89
C CYS A 113 -12.29 -2.83 4.44
N VAL A 114 -11.69 -3.85 3.81
CA VAL A 114 -10.34 -3.75 3.26
C VAL A 114 -10.31 -2.78 2.08
N GLY A 115 -11.33 -2.79 1.22
CA GLY A 115 -11.47 -1.83 0.12
C GLY A 115 -11.49 -0.39 0.59
N ALA A 116 -12.14 -0.09 1.73
CA ALA A 116 -12.14 1.25 2.32
C ALA A 116 -10.73 1.69 2.73
N VAL A 117 -9.97 0.80 3.39
CA VAL A 117 -8.58 1.07 3.77
C VAL A 117 -7.70 1.29 2.54
N VAL A 118 -7.81 0.43 1.51
CA VAL A 118 -7.04 0.55 0.27
C VAL A 118 -7.36 1.87 -0.44
N CYS A 119 -8.64 2.19 -0.61
CA CYS A 119 -9.05 3.46 -1.25
C CYS A 119 -8.55 4.68 -0.47
N GLY A 120 -8.65 4.64 0.86
CA GLY A 120 -8.13 5.72 1.72
C GLY A 120 -6.62 5.86 1.64
N ALA A 121 -5.90 4.75 1.67
CA ALA A 121 -4.45 4.72 1.55
C ALA A 121 -3.98 5.27 0.19
N MET A 122 -4.62 4.87 -0.91
CA MET A 122 -4.31 5.38 -2.25
C MET A 122 -4.62 6.88 -2.39
N PHE A 123 -5.73 7.34 -1.83
CA PHE A 123 -6.07 8.76 -1.80
C PHE A 123 -5.00 9.58 -1.07
N GLY A 124 -4.61 9.12 0.15
CA GLY A 124 -3.63 9.82 0.96
C GLY A 124 -2.23 9.86 0.33
N ASP A 125 -1.79 8.75 -0.25
CA ASP A 125 -0.51 8.64 -0.95
C ASP A 125 -0.41 9.66 -2.11
N ASN A 126 -1.49 9.81 -2.87
CA ASN A 126 -1.57 10.79 -3.95
C ASN A 126 -1.47 12.25 -3.48
N LEU A 127 -1.86 12.56 -2.26
CA LEU A 127 -1.84 13.91 -1.69
C LEU A 127 -0.68 14.16 -0.73
N SER A 128 0.10 13.14 -0.40
CA SER A 128 1.25 13.30 0.49
C SER A 128 2.38 14.09 -0.17
N PHE A 129 3.00 14.99 0.59
CA PHE A 129 4.19 15.73 0.18
C PHE A 129 5.49 14.93 0.31
N ILE A 130 5.46 13.86 1.09
CA ILE A 130 6.63 13.01 1.42
C ILE A 130 6.58 11.64 0.73
N SER A 131 5.52 11.36 -0.03
CA SER A 131 5.39 10.10 -0.79
C SER A 131 6.46 10.02 -1.87
N ASP A 132 7.05 8.83 -2.00
CA ASP A 132 8.06 8.53 -3.02
C ASP A 132 7.46 8.64 -4.43
N THR A 133 6.21 8.24 -4.64
CA THR A 133 5.48 8.42 -5.91
C THR A 133 5.32 9.89 -6.27
N THR A 134 4.94 10.71 -5.27
CA THR A 134 4.78 12.16 -5.45
C THR A 134 6.12 12.83 -5.77
N ILE A 135 7.18 12.49 -5.02
CA ILE A 135 8.54 13.03 -5.23
C ILE A 135 9.04 12.62 -6.62
N ALA A 136 8.88 11.36 -7.02
CA ALA A 136 9.27 10.88 -8.33
C ALA A 136 8.54 11.61 -9.46
N ALA A 137 7.22 11.79 -9.36
CA ALA A 137 6.42 12.51 -10.35
C ALA A 137 6.87 13.96 -10.49
N VAL A 138 7.03 14.68 -9.38
CA VAL A 138 7.46 16.09 -9.38
C VAL A 138 8.86 16.26 -9.97
N ARG A 139 9.81 15.39 -9.59
CA ARG A 139 11.19 15.45 -10.09
C ARG A 139 11.29 15.13 -11.57
N THR A 140 10.58 14.12 -12.05
CA THR A 140 10.62 13.72 -13.48
C THR A 140 9.97 14.78 -14.37
N GLN A 141 8.92 15.44 -13.89
CA GLN A 141 8.24 16.52 -14.63
C GLN A 141 8.92 17.90 -14.47
N GLY A 142 9.76 18.09 -13.45
CA GLY A 142 10.38 19.36 -13.15
C GLY A 142 9.39 20.43 -12.66
N CYS A 143 8.27 20.02 -12.09
CA CYS A 143 7.24 20.91 -11.54
C CYS A 143 7.44 21.16 -10.03
N LYS A 144 6.67 22.13 -9.47
CA LYS A 144 6.70 22.38 -8.03
C LYS A 144 5.73 21.44 -7.31
N MET A 145 6.12 20.99 -6.11
CA MET A 145 5.31 20.11 -5.26
C MET A 145 3.91 20.69 -4.98
N ASN A 146 3.82 22.01 -4.70
CA ASN A 146 2.55 22.68 -4.43
C ASN A 146 1.61 22.68 -5.65
N ASP A 147 2.15 22.77 -6.85
CA ASP A 147 1.34 22.77 -8.08
C ASP A 147 0.75 21.38 -8.31
N LYS A 148 1.57 20.33 -8.12
CA LYS A 148 1.12 18.93 -8.16
C LYS A 148 0.04 18.67 -7.10
N PHE A 149 0.25 19.14 -5.87
CA PHE A 149 -0.73 18.95 -4.78
C PHE A 149 -2.08 19.58 -5.13
N LYS A 150 -2.09 20.85 -5.55
CA LYS A 150 -3.32 21.55 -5.93
C LYS A 150 -4.06 20.82 -7.06
N GLN A 151 -3.34 20.45 -8.11
CA GLN A 151 -3.93 19.76 -9.25
C GLN A 151 -4.53 18.40 -8.86
N ASN A 152 -3.76 17.58 -8.13
CA ASN A 152 -4.23 16.30 -7.67
C ASN A 152 -5.40 16.41 -6.69
N PHE A 153 -5.41 17.40 -5.80
CA PHE A 153 -6.50 17.60 -4.86
C PHE A 153 -7.84 17.74 -5.59
N PHE A 154 -7.90 18.59 -6.63
CA PHE A 154 -9.13 18.76 -7.40
C PHE A 154 -9.50 17.55 -8.27
N ILE A 155 -8.55 16.71 -8.63
CA ILE A 155 -8.81 15.46 -9.37
C ILE A 155 -9.33 14.36 -8.44
N VAL A 156 -8.70 14.16 -7.27
CA VAL A 156 -9.03 13.02 -6.39
C VAL A 156 -10.14 13.32 -5.41
N LEU A 157 -10.40 14.59 -5.05
CA LEU A 157 -11.47 14.97 -4.12
C LEU A 157 -12.87 14.53 -4.59
N PRO A 158 -13.27 14.75 -5.85
CA PRO A 158 -14.56 14.25 -6.33
C PRO A 158 -14.67 12.72 -6.21
N ALA A 159 -13.60 12.00 -6.54
CA ALA A 159 -13.55 10.55 -6.39
C ALA A 159 -13.70 10.13 -4.92
N ALA A 160 -13.05 10.81 -3.99
CA ALA A 160 -13.19 10.55 -2.55
C ALA A 160 -14.62 10.78 -2.06
N ILE A 161 -15.26 11.87 -2.49
CA ILE A 161 -16.65 12.16 -2.13
C ILE A 161 -17.58 11.05 -2.64
N VAL A 162 -17.42 10.64 -3.90
CA VAL A 162 -18.19 9.53 -4.49
C VAL A 162 -17.93 8.23 -3.72
N THR A 163 -16.71 7.95 -3.37
CA THR A 163 -16.31 6.76 -2.58
C THR A 163 -16.98 6.76 -1.20
N ILE A 164 -16.99 7.89 -0.49
CA ILE A 164 -17.68 8.04 0.80
C ILE A 164 -19.19 7.77 0.63
N ILE A 165 -19.82 8.35 -0.41
CA ILE A 165 -21.24 8.15 -0.69
C ILE A 165 -21.51 6.67 -0.97
N ILE A 166 -20.70 6.01 -1.79
CA ILE A 166 -20.86 4.57 -2.12
C ILE A 166 -20.74 3.73 -0.86
N PHE A 167 -19.70 3.92 -0.04
CA PHE A 167 -19.53 3.17 1.19
C PHE A 167 -20.71 3.40 2.15
N PHE A 168 -21.14 4.64 2.34
CA PHE A 168 -22.29 4.96 3.17
C PHE A 168 -23.57 4.29 2.66
N LEU A 169 -23.87 4.42 1.36
CA LEU A 169 -25.08 3.83 0.77
C LEU A 169 -25.07 2.29 0.82
N THR A 170 -23.88 1.68 0.68
CA THR A 170 -23.73 0.22 0.71
C THR A 170 -23.91 -0.32 2.12
N THR A 171 -23.49 0.44 3.14
CA THR A 171 -23.48 -0.04 4.54
C THR A 171 -24.68 0.43 5.37
N ARG A 172 -25.39 1.50 4.98
CA ARG A 172 -26.51 2.09 5.75
C ARG A 172 -27.70 1.17 5.98
N HIS A 173 -27.94 0.19 5.09
CA HIS A 173 -29.08 -0.73 5.17
C HIS A 173 -28.74 -2.06 5.84
N LEU A 174 -27.48 -2.24 6.21
CA LEU A 174 -27.04 -3.44 6.89
C LEU A 174 -27.40 -3.28 8.38
N SER A 175 -28.63 -3.69 8.71
CA SER A 175 -29.10 -3.72 10.09
C SER A 175 -28.58 -4.99 10.75
N TYR A 176 -27.42 -4.93 11.36
CA TYR A 176 -26.91 -6.01 12.20
C TYR A 176 -27.04 -5.58 13.66
N THR A 177 -27.58 -6.48 14.49
CA THR A 177 -27.42 -6.39 15.93
C THR A 177 -25.98 -6.78 16.26
N VAL A 178 -25.10 -5.79 16.31
CA VAL A 178 -23.73 -6.00 16.80
C VAL A 178 -23.77 -5.89 18.30
N GLU A 179 -23.50 -6.99 18.99
CA GLU A 179 -23.18 -6.93 20.40
C GLU A 179 -21.78 -6.33 20.53
N VAL A 180 -21.71 -5.07 20.97
CA VAL A 180 -20.42 -4.45 21.27
C VAL A 180 -19.85 -5.18 22.48
N GLY A 181 -18.76 -5.92 22.25
CA GLY A 181 -18.04 -6.61 23.32
C GLY A 181 -17.32 -5.64 24.26
N ASP A 182 -16.82 -6.17 25.37
CA ASP A 182 -15.95 -5.41 26.26
C ASP A 182 -14.64 -5.07 25.55
N TYR A 183 -14.03 -3.95 25.92
CA TYR A 183 -12.70 -3.56 25.44
C TYR A 183 -11.79 -3.18 26.60
N ASN A 184 -10.52 -3.52 26.46
CA ASN A 184 -9.48 -3.11 27.39
C ASN A 184 -8.65 -1.99 26.77
N PHE A 185 -8.69 -0.80 27.35
CA PHE A 185 -8.00 0.36 26.80
C PHE A 185 -6.47 0.15 26.68
N PHE A 186 -5.85 -0.65 27.54
CA PHE A 186 -4.43 -0.96 27.46
C PHE A 186 -4.09 -1.72 26.17
N GLU A 187 -4.98 -2.58 25.69
CA GLU A 187 -4.82 -3.35 24.44
C GLU A 187 -4.98 -2.47 23.20
N VAL A 188 -5.64 -1.33 23.32
CA VAL A 188 -5.80 -0.33 22.23
C VAL A 188 -4.55 0.53 22.08
N ILE A 189 -3.75 0.72 23.14
CA ILE A 189 -2.58 1.62 23.14
C ILE A 189 -1.61 1.35 21.99
N PRO A 190 -1.22 0.11 21.65
CA PRO A 190 -0.32 -0.15 20.54
C PRO A 190 -0.83 0.42 19.22
N TYR A 191 -2.12 0.26 18.91
CA TYR A 191 -2.72 0.83 17.72
C TYR A 191 -2.76 2.36 17.75
N LEU A 192 -3.07 2.96 18.91
CA LEU A 192 -3.06 4.43 19.06
C LEU A 192 -1.65 4.98 18.80
N VAL A 193 -0.62 4.33 19.33
CA VAL A 193 0.76 4.76 19.12
C VAL A 193 1.17 4.61 17.64
N VAL A 194 0.80 3.51 17.00
CA VAL A 194 1.03 3.32 15.54
C VAL A 194 0.27 4.39 14.75
N LEU A 195 -1.00 4.62 15.06
CA LEU A 195 -1.83 5.62 14.39
C LEU A 195 -1.27 7.04 14.57
N ILE A 196 -0.96 7.43 15.80
CA ILE A 196 -0.43 8.78 16.12
C ILE A 196 0.96 8.95 15.51
N GLY A 197 1.83 7.95 15.62
CA GLY A 197 3.16 7.98 15.02
C GLY A 197 3.11 8.13 13.49
N ALA A 198 2.17 7.44 12.85
CA ALA A 198 1.91 7.57 11.43
C ALA A 198 1.36 8.96 11.06
N LEU A 199 0.42 9.50 11.84
CA LEU A 199 -0.14 10.84 11.62
C LEU A 199 0.89 11.97 11.81
N ILE A 200 1.88 11.79 12.67
CA ILE A 200 3.00 12.73 12.84
C ILE A 200 4.01 12.61 11.69
N GLY A 201 3.95 11.54 10.90
CA GLY A 201 4.84 11.29 9.77
C GLY A 201 6.15 10.59 10.14
N PHE A 202 6.16 9.80 11.21
CA PHE A 202 7.32 8.97 11.54
C PHE A 202 7.53 7.86 10.50
N ASN A 203 8.77 7.39 10.40
CA ASN A 203 9.12 6.30 9.50
C ASN A 203 8.31 5.03 9.80
N VAL A 204 7.82 4.36 8.75
CA VAL A 204 6.98 3.14 8.84
C VAL A 204 7.59 2.09 9.74
N PHE A 205 8.89 1.82 9.60
CA PHE A 205 9.58 0.82 10.44
C PHE A 205 9.58 1.22 11.91
N ALA A 206 9.89 2.49 12.22
CA ALA A 206 9.90 2.98 13.60
C ALA A 206 8.51 2.87 14.25
N VAL A 207 7.47 3.19 13.49
CA VAL A 207 6.08 3.09 13.94
C VAL A 207 5.69 1.63 14.20
N LEU A 208 5.95 0.72 13.26
CA LEU A 208 5.62 -0.70 13.41
C LEU A 208 6.44 -1.36 14.53
N PHE A 209 7.73 -1.07 14.65
CA PHE A 209 8.56 -1.59 15.76
C PHE A 209 8.06 -1.10 17.12
N SER A 210 7.67 0.17 17.23
CA SER A 210 7.08 0.68 18.48
C SER A 210 5.78 -0.04 18.83
N GLY A 211 4.95 -0.33 17.82
CA GLY A 211 3.73 -1.12 17.97
C GLY A 211 4.02 -2.55 18.44
N ILE A 212 5.01 -3.23 17.86
CA ILE A 212 5.44 -4.58 18.26
C ILE A 212 5.87 -4.59 19.74
N ILE A 213 6.75 -3.67 20.13
CA ILE A 213 7.27 -3.60 21.50
C ILE A 213 6.12 -3.35 22.49
N LEU A 214 5.23 -2.42 22.19
CA LEU A 214 4.09 -2.11 23.07
C LEU A 214 3.10 -3.28 23.15
N SER A 215 2.78 -3.94 22.01
CA SER A 215 1.92 -5.11 22.01
C SER A 215 2.51 -6.27 22.82
N MET A 216 3.85 -6.46 22.74
CA MET A 216 4.54 -7.45 23.54
C MET A 216 4.41 -7.14 25.04
N ILE A 217 4.62 -5.90 25.45
CA ILE A 217 4.48 -5.47 26.85
C ILE A 217 3.03 -5.68 27.33
N VAL A 218 2.05 -5.26 26.56
CA VAL A 218 0.63 -5.40 26.88
C VAL A 218 0.21 -6.87 26.98
N GLY A 219 0.59 -7.70 26.00
CA GLY A 219 0.22 -9.12 25.99
C GLY A 219 0.85 -9.90 27.15
N ILE A 220 2.10 -9.58 27.53
CA ILE A 220 2.73 -10.17 28.72
C ILE A 220 2.03 -9.71 30.01
N TYR A 221 1.69 -8.41 30.09
CA TYR A 221 0.99 -7.85 31.25
C TYR A 221 -0.41 -8.47 31.43
N ASN A 222 -1.15 -8.67 30.36
CA ASN A 222 -2.48 -9.27 30.38
C ASN A 222 -2.44 -10.81 30.51
N GLY A 223 -1.25 -11.43 30.45
CA GLY A 223 -1.09 -12.89 30.51
C GLY A 223 -1.52 -13.61 29.23
N SER A 224 -1.62 -12.91 28.10
CA SER A 224 -1.98 -13.51 26.81
C SER A 224 -0.88 -14.45 26.29
N PHE A 225 0.37 -14.15 26.61
CA PHE A 225 1.55 -14.97 26.29
C PHE A 225 2.73 -14.59 27.21
N SER A 226 3.66 -15.51 27.40
CA SER A 226 4.93 -15.26 28.11
C SER A 226 5.93 -14.51 27.22
N PHE A 227 7.00 -13.98 27.83
CA PHE A 227 8.09 -13.32 27.08
C PHE A 227 8.69 -14.22 26.00
N LEU A 228 8.92 -15.49 26.28
CA LEU A 228 9.48 -16.43 25.30
C LEU A 228 8.49 -16.78 24.19
N GLU A 229 7.22 -16.96 24.52
CA GLU A 229 6.16 -17.24 23.53
C GLU A 229 5.93 -16.07 22.59
N SER A 230 6.16 -14.82 23.02
CA SER A 230 6.01 -13.63 22.16
C SER A 230 6.85 -13.70 20.88
N PHE A 231 8.05 -14.33 20.94
CA PHE A 231 8.89 -14.51 19.74
C PHE A 231 8.27 -15.51 18.77
N GLY A 232 7.60 -16.55 19.27
CA GLY A 232 6.83 -17.49 18.45
C GLY A 232 5.69 -16.78 17.72
N VAL A 233 4.88 -16.01 18.46
CA VAL A 233 3.77 -15.21 17.91
C VAL A 233 4.23 -14.22 16.84
N ILE A 234 5.35 -13.52 17.08
CA ILE A 234 5.97 -12.62 16.10
C ILE A 234 6.38 -13.41 14.85
N GLY A 235 7.03 -14.58 15.02
CA GLY A 235 7.46 -15.42 13.92
C GLY A 235 6.28 -15.94 13.07
N GLU A 236 5.20 -16.37 13.70
CA GLU A 236 3.96 -16.78 13.02
C GLU A 236 3.34 -15.62 12.23
N GLY A 237 3.28 -14.42 12.81
CA GLY A 237 2.82 -13.23 12.12
C GLY A 237 3.67 -12.89 10.88
N MET A 238 5.00 -12.96 10.99
CA MET A 238 5.91 -12.78 9.84
C MET A 238 5.67 -13.84 8.76
N THR A 239 5.47 -15.09 9.16
CA THR A 239 5.20 -16.22 8.25
C THR A 239 3.89 -16.00 7.47
N GLY A 240 2.89 -15.38 8.09
CA GLY A 240 1.62 -15.04 7.43
C GLY A 240 1.77 -14.13 6.20
N LEU A 241 2.83 -13.31 6.13
CA LEU A 241 3.13 -12.45 4.97
C LEU A 241 4.34 -12.92 4.14
N PHE A 242 4.85 -14.12 4.42
CA PHE A 242 6.01 -14.65 3.70
C PHE A 242 5.71 -14.95 2.23
N GLU A 243 4.53 -15.53 1.94
CA GLU A 243 4.14 -15.86 0.57
C GLU A 243 4.13 -14.63 -0.34
N ILE A 244 3.46 -13.54 0.09
CA ILE A 244 3.41 -12.30 -0.69
C ILE A 244 4.81 -11.68 -0.86
N SER A 245 5.68 -11.83 0.13
CA SER A 245 7.06 -11.37 0.08
C SER A 245 7.85 -12.10 -1.02
N ILE A 246 7.74 -13.42 -1.08
CA ILE A 246 8.40 -14.23 -2.12
C ILE A 246 7.82 -13.95 -3.51
N ILE A 247 6.50 -13.82 -3.63
CA ILE A 247 5.85 -13.45 -4.89
C ILE A 247 6.39 -12.12 -5.39
N SER A 248 6.54 -11.12 -4.52
CA SER A 248 7.07 -9.80 -4.88
C SER A 248 8.49 -9.87 -5.45
N ILE A 249 9.36 -10.68 -4.83
CA ILE A 249 10.73 -10.92 -5.34
C ILE A 249 10.69 -11.60 -6.72
N ILE A 250 9.85 -12.64 -6.89
CA ILE A 250 9.75 -13.37 -8.16
C ILE A 250 9.23 -12.43 -9.27
N VAL A 251 8.24 -11.60 -8.97
CA VAL A 251 7.73 -10.59 -9.92
C VAL A 251 8.83 -9.61 -10.31
N ALA A 252 9.62 -9.12 -9.37
CA ALA A 252 10.75 -8.24 -9.65
C ALA A 252 11.81 -8.89 -10.57
N CYS A 253 12.09 -10.18 -10.40
CA CYS A 253 12.95 -10.95 -11.29
C CYS A 253 12.41 -10.99 -12.73
N ILE A 254 11.11 -11.21 -12.89
CA ILE A 254 10.45 -11.25 -14.21
C ILE A 254 10.53 -9.86 -14.86
N ILE A 255 10.22 -8.81 -14.11
CA ILE A 255 10.26 -7.42 -14.59
C ILE A 255 11.67 -7.04 -15.06
N ALA A 256 12.72 -7.43 -14.33
CA ALA A 256 14.10 -7.17 -14.72
C ALA A 256 14.42 -7.78 -16.08
N LEU A 257 13.99 -9.02 -16.35
CA LEU A 257 14.16 -9.68 -17.66
C LEU A 257 13.34 -8.99 -18.77
N ILE A 258 12.10 -8.60 -18.50
CA ILE A 258 11.24 -7.87 -19.46
C ILE A 258 11.90 -6.55 -19.84
N LYS A 259 12.44 -5.81 -18.86
CA LYS A 259 13.13 -4.54 -19.07
C LYS A 259 14.37 -4.71 -19.92
N GLU A 260 15.21 -5.70 -19.61
CA GLU A 260 16.44 -5.99 -20.36
C GLU A 260 16.15 -6.45 -21.80
N ASN A 261 15.08 -7.21 -21.98
CA ASN A 261 14.66 -7.69 -23.31
C ASN A 261 13.95 -6.61 -24.16
N GLY A 262 13.87 -5.36 -23.66
CA GLY A 262 13.30 -4.23 -24.41
C GLY A 262 11.77 -4.16 -24.39
N GLY A 263 11.10 -4.95 -23.54
CA GLY A 263 9.64 -4.97 -23.47
C GLY A 263 9.05 -3.62 -23.11
N ILE A 264 9.65 -2.92 -22.13
CA ILE A 264 9.21 -1.56 -21.73
C ILE A 264 9.48 -0.55 -22.87
N SER A 265 10.65 -0.63 -23.50
CA SER A 265 11.00 0.26 -24.61
C SER A 265 10.03 0.10 -25.79
N LEU A 266 9.58 -1.11 -26.08
CA LEU A 266 8.57 -1.37 -27.12
C LEU A 266 7.24 -0.66 -26.81
N ILE A 267 6.76 -0.74 -25.56
CA ILE A 267 5.53 -0.06 -25.12
C ILE A 267 5.66 1.45 -25.32
N ILE A 268 6.78 2.02 -24.90
CA ILE A 268 7.07 3.45 -25.04
C ILE A 268 7.06 3.87 -26.51
N ASP A 269 7.74 3.14 -27.39
CA ASP A 269 7.83 3.45 -28.83
C ASP A 269 6.48 3.38 -29.53
N VAL A 270 5.64 2.38 -29.19
CA VAL A 270 4.30 2.22 -29.75
C VAL A 270 3.42 3.42 -29.38
N ILE A 271 3.47 3.85 -28.11
CA ILE A 271 2.66 4.95 -27.63
C ILE A 271 3.11 6.28 -28.21
N LYS A 272 4.43 6.58 -28.24
CA LYS A 272 4.97 7.80 -28.85
C LYS A 272 4.54 7.96 -30.31
N LYS A 273 4.52 6.87 -31.08
CA LYS A 273 4.09 6.88 -32.49
C LYS A 273 2.59 7.06 -32.68
N SER A 274 1.80 6.72 -31.67
CA SER A 274 0.32 6.75 -31.73
C SER A 274 -0.28 8.07 -31.27
N VAL A 275 0.48 8.91 -30.57
CA VAL A 275 0.02 10.18 -30.01
C VAL A 275 -0.13 11.24 -31.11
N LYS A 276 -1.30 11.91 -31.14
CA LYS A 276 -1.58 13.03 -32.05
C LYS A 276 -2.38 14.10 -31.32
N GLY A 277 -1.80 15.32 -31.24
CA GLY A 277 -2.41 16.47 -30.59
C GLY A 277 -2.55 16.37 -29.05
N LYS A 278 -2.95 17.46 -28.40
CA LYS A 278 -2.95 17.57 -26.94
C LYS A 278 -3.78 16.50 -26.22
N ARG A 279 -5.04 16.26 -26.63
CA ARG A 279 -5.89 15.20 -26.03
C ARG A 279 -5.32 13.80 -26.25
N GLY A 280 -4.73 13.58 -27.43
CA GLY A 280 -4.03 12.31 -27.70
C GLY A 280 -2.80 12.14 -26.83
N ALA A 281 -2.07 13.22 -26.54
CA ALA A 281 -0.94 13.23 -25.61
C ALA A 281 -1.36 12.87 -24.20
N GLU A 282 -2.40 13.51 -23.66
CA GLU A 282 -2.93 13.22 -22.32
C GLU A 282 -3.37 11.77 -22.16
N LEU A 283 -4.13 11.25 -23.13
CA LEU A 283 -4.55 9.83 -23.14
C LEU A 283 -3.36 8.88 -23.33
N GLY A 284 -2.44 9.22 -24.22
CA GLY A 284 -1.24 8.43 -24.48
C GLY A 284 -0.33 8.31 -23.27
N ILE A 285 -0.12 9.40 -22.54
CA ILE A 285 0.64 9.41 -21.27
C ILE A 285 -0.09 8.55 -20.22
N GLY A 286 -1.40 8.69 -20.09
CA GLY A 286 -2.19 7.88 -19.16
C GLY A 286 -2.08 6.38 -19.45
N ILE A 287 -2.21 5.98 -20.72
CA ILE A 287 -2.06 4.58 -21.14
C ILE A 287 -0.61 4.10 -20.95
N LEU A 288 0.38 4.95 -21.26
CA LEU A 288 1.79 4.63 -21.07
C LEU A 288 2.08 4.30 -19.60
N VAL A 289 1.70 5.21 -18.70
CA VAL A 289 1.93 5.03 -17.27
C VAL A 289 1.21 3.79 -16.76
N LEU A 290 -0.06 3.57 -17.15
CA LEU A 290 -0.84 2.40 -16.78
C LEU A 290 -0.17 1.09 -17.22
N LEU A 291 0.30 1.01 -18.47
CA LEU A 291 0.94 -0.20 -18.98
C LEU A 291 2.31 -0.45 -18.33
N VAL A 292 3.10 0.61 -18.11
CA VAL A 292 4.38 0.49 -17.43
C VAL A 292 4.16 0.07 -15.96
N ASP A 293 3.17 0.66 -15.27
CA ASP A 293 2.83 0.29 -13.90
C ASP A 293 2.37 -1.18 -13.81
N PHE A 294 1.52 -1.61 -14.72
CA PHE A 294 1.11 -3.01 -14.81
C PHE A 294 2.31 -3.96 -15.04
N CYS A 295 3.28 -3.55 -15.87
CA CYS A 295 4.47 -4.34 -16.14
C CYS A 295 5.49 -4.31 -15.00
N THR A 296 5.54 -3.24 -14.21
CA THR A 296 6.52 -3.07 -13.13
C THR A 296 5.98 -3.47 -11.77
N ALA A 297 4.65 -3.58 -11.63
CA ALA A 297 3.96 -3.80 -10.37
C ALA A 297 4.42 -2.85 -9.23
N ASN A 298 4.88 -1.65 -9.60
CA ASN A 298 5.39 -0.65 -8.67
C ASN A 298 5.21 0.76 -9.22
N ASN A 299 4.35 1.54 -8.60
CA ASN A 299 3.98 2.90 -9.02
C ASN A 299 5.19 3.83 -9.14
N THR A 300 6.11 3.80 -8.17
CA THR A 300 7.30 4.66 -8.16
C THR A 300 8.22 4.33 -9.34
N VAL A 301 8.46 3.05 -9.58
CA VAL A 301 9.26 2.58 -10.73
C VAL A 301 8.59 2.96 -12.04
N ALA A 302 7.27 2.81 -12.15
CA ALA A 302 6.52 3.21 -13.34
C ALA A 302 6.66 4.71 -13.63
N ILE A 303 6.54 5.55 -12.61
CA ILE A 303 6.72 7.01 -12.73
C ILE A 303 8.13 7.37 -13.15
N VAL A 304 9.16 6.75 -12.58
CA VAL A 304 10.57 7.00 -12.93
C VAL A 304 10.87 6.61 -14.37
N ILE A 305 10.29 5.51 -14.85
CA ILE A 305 10.50 5.03 -16.23
C ILE A 305 9.70 5.84 -17.26
N ALA A 306 8.41 6.04 -16.99
CA ALA A 306 7.50 6.72 -17.92
C ALA A 306 7.59 8.24 -17.84
N GLY A 307 8.00 8.80 -16.69
CA GLY A 307 8.01 10.24 -16.43
C GLY A 307 8.80 11.07 -17.43
N PRO A 308 10.05 10.76 -17.75
CA PRO A 308 10.81 11.49 -18.77
C PRO A 308 10.12 11.50 -20.13
N VAL A 309 9.55 10.36 -20.54
CA VAL A 309 8.81 10.22 -21.80
C VAL A 309 7.51 11.05 -21.76
N ALA A 310 6.80 11.01 -20.65
CA ALA A 310 5.60 11.82 -20.45
C ALA A 310 5.91 13.32 -20.52
N LYS A 311 7.07 13.73 -19.97
CA LYS A 311 7.55 15.10 -20.08
C LYS A 311 7.84 15.50 -21.52
N ASP A 312 8.60 14.68 -22.26
CA ASP A 312 8.91 14.92 -23.67
C ASP A 312 7.62 15.11 -24.50
N ILE A 313 6.63 14.23 -24.30
CA ILE A 313 5.32 14.31 -24.96
C ILE A 313 4.58 15.59 -24.52
N GLY A 314 4.58 15.92 -23.23
CA GLY A 314 3.95 17.12 -22.71
C GLY A 314 4.56 18.40 -23.26
N ASP A 315 5.89 18.46 -23.36
CA ASP A 315 6.63 19.61 -23.90
C ASP A 315 6.38 19.77 -25.43
N GLU A 316 6.14 18.67 -26.16
CA GLU A 316 5.86 18.70 -27.60
C GLU A 316 4.42 19.16 -27.92
N PHE A 317 3.43 18.77 -27.12
CA PHE A 317 2.01 19.01 -27.40
C PHE A 317 1.36 20.09 -26.51
N GLY A 318 2.06 20.64 -25.52
CA GLY A 318 1.62 21.74 -24.64
C GLY A 318 0.68 21.27 -23.55
#